data_6ffd0e045650eb403bc952a13f5f8ae4
#
_entry.id   6ffd0e045650eb403bc952a13f5f8ae4
#
_cell.length_a   1.000
_cell.length_b   1.000
_cell.length_c   1.000
_cell.angle_alpha   90.00
_cell.angle_beta   90.00
_cell.angle_gamma   90.00
#
_symmetry.space_group_name_H-M   'P 1'
#
loop_
_entity.id
_entity.type
_entity.pdbx_description
1 polymer ?
#
loop_
_entity_poly.entity_id
_entity_poly.type
_entity_poly.pdbx_seq_one_letter_code
_entity_poly.pdbx_strand_id
1 'polypeptide(L)'
;FEPSVAATIYQDMLNEHKDKITVLLMRQFDAENQNISIKNGRIESICILNRENGKKEIYQGDMFVDATYEGDLGAAAGVPFRIGRESKAEFGEPGAGRAYEYWKSLPSSGSTGEADNAVQAYNYRLCLTNDPENRVLFPKPASYNRDEYVSLIEDVWTGKNTQRVMLKVTDEMMEENRRHIAAGNPTKLPGDSWGIR
;
A
#
# COMPACT_ATOMS: atom_id res chain seq x y z
N PHE A 1 -13.73 1.79 -11.43
CA PHE A 1 -14.91 1.63 -10.56
C PHE A 1 -14.63 2.23 -9.18
N GLU A 2 -15.69 2.60 -8.49
CA GLU A 2 -15.56 3.18 -7.15
C GLU A 2 -15.38 2.10 -6.09
N PRO A 3 -14.53 2.32 -5.07
CA PRO A 3 -14.32 1.36 -3.99
C PRO A 3 -15.60 1.02 -3.22
N SER A 4 -16.52 1.98 -3.06
CA SER A 4 -17.83 1.76 -2.43
C SER A 4 -18.68 0.74 -3.17
N VAL A 5 -18.67 0.79 -4.51
CA VAL A 5 -19.38 -0.19 -5.35
C VAL A 5 -18.78 -1.59 -5.20
N ALA A 6 -17.45 -1.68 -5.16
CA ALA A 6 -16.78 -2.96 -4.92
C ALA A 6 -17.14 -3.54 -3.55
N ALA A 7 -17.16 -2.71 -2.51
CA ALA A 7 -17.55 -3.15 -1.16
C ALA A 7 -18.98 -3.69 -1.13
N THR A 8 -19.92 -3.03 -1.82
CA THR A 8 -21.30 -3.50 -1.95
C THR A 8 -21.36 -4.87 -2.65
N ILE A 9 -20.66 -5.03 -3.76
CA ILE A 9 -20.63 -6.28 -4.50
C ILE A 9 -20.10 -7.43 -3.64
N TYR A 10 -19.00 -7.21 -2.91
CA TYR A 10 -18.48 -8.23 -1.98
C TYR A 10 -19.48 -8.56 -0.88
N GLN A 11 -20.17 -7.56 -0.34
CA GLN A 11 -21.19 -7.80 0.68
C GLN A 11 -22.37 -8.62 0.11
N ASP A 12 -22.80 -8.34 -1.10
CA ASP A 12 -23.88 -9.11 -1.76
C ASP A 12 -23.46 -10.55 -1.99
N MET A 13 -22.23 -10.81 -2.48
CA MET A 13 -21.68 -12.16 -2.63
C MET A 13 -21.67 -12.95 -1.31
N LEU A 14 -21.31 -12.28 -0.20
CA LEU A 14 -21.33 -12.90 1.13
C LEU A 14 -22.78 -13.18 1.59
N ASN A 15 -23.68 -12.27 1.31
CA ASN A 15 -25.10 -12.39 1.69
C ASN A 15 -25.82 -13.55 0.96
N GLU A 16 -25.42 -13.89 -0.26
CA GLU A 16 -25.92 -15.05 -1.00
C GLU A 16 -25.69 -16.37 -0.24
N HIS A 17 -24.67 -16.41 0.63
CA HIS A 17 -24.27 -17.59 1.38
C HIS A 17 -24.29 -17.40 2.90
N LYS A 18 -25.12 -16.48 3.39
CA LYS A 18 -25.23 -16.16 4.82
C LYS A 18 -25.64 -17.35 5.71
N ASP A 19 -26.22 -18.38 5.13
CA ASP A 19 -26.53 -19.64 5.79
C ASP A 19 -25.30 -20.50 6.10
N LYS A 20 -24.15 -20.24 5.42
CA LYS A 20 -22.90 -20.98 5.55
C LYS A 20 -21.72 -20.12 5.97
N ILE A 21 -21.80 -18.81 5.73
CA ILE A 21 -20.72 -17.87 6.01
C ILE A 21 -21.12 -16.92 7.14
N THR A 22 -20.30 -16.90 8.18
CA THR A 22 -20.41 -15.90 9.25
C THR A 22 -19.22 -14.94 9.16
N VAL A 23 -19.51 -13.66 8.93
CA VAL A 23 -18.49 -12.60 8.92
C VAL A 23 -18.46 -11.93 10.29
N LEU A 24 -17.30 -12.00 10.93
CA LEU A 24 -17.05 -11.40 12.22
C LEU A 24 -16.10 -10.20 12.05
N LEU A 25 -16.65 -9.00 12.09
CA LEU A 25 -15.87 -7.77 12.00
C LEU A 25 -15.18 -7.45 13.32
N MET A 26 -14.17 -6.57 13.28
CA MET A 26 -13.43 -6.12 14.46
C MET A 26 -12.78 -7.25 15.26
N ARG A 27 -12.41 -8.33 14.58
CA ARG A 27 -11.66 -9.47 15.14
C ARG A 27 -10.22 -9.39 14.64
N GLN A 28 -9.28 -9.31 15.58
CA GLN A 28 -7.86 -9.21 15.30
C GLN A 28 -7.14 -10.45 15.83
N PHE A 29 -6.37 -11.08 14.96
CA PHE A 29 -5.41 -12.11 15.34
C PHE A 29 -4.04 -11.43 15.53
N ASP A 30 -3.42 -11.68 16.68
CA ASP A 30 -2.05 -11.28 16.94
C ASP A 30 -1.15 -12.50 16.77
N ALA A 31 -0.12 -12.37 15.92
CA ALA A 31 0.76 -13.47 15.48
C ALA A 31 1.72 -13.92 16.58
N GLU A 32 1.20 -14.23 17.77
CA GLU A 32 1.96 -14.76 18.89
C GLU A 32 1.65 -16.24 19.13
N ASN A 33 2.67 -17.02 19.45
CA ASN A 33 2.55 -18.47 19.66
C ASN A 33 1.51 -18.85 20.73
N GLN A 34 1.28 -17.99 21.70
CA GLN A 34 0.28 -18.20 22.75
C GLN A 34 -1.17 -18.06 22.27
N ASN A 35 -1.38 -17.47 21.10
CA ASN A 35 -2.69 -17.25 20.51
C ASN A 35 -3.11 -18.39 19.55
N ILE A 36 -2.34 -19.46 19.48
CA ILE A 36 -2.61 -20.63 18.64
C ILE A 36 -2.39 -21.92 19.44
N SER A 37 -3.29 -22.88 19.29
CA SER A 37 -3.13 -24.22 19.82
C SER A 37 -2.88 -25.21 18.70
N ILE A 38 -1.74 -25.89 18.76
CA ILE A 38 -1.32 -26.87 17.77
C ILE A 38 -1.15 -28.23 18.44
N LYS A 39 -1.72 -29.26 17.86
CA LYS A 39 -1.56 -30.65 18.29
C LYS A 39 -1.33 -31.56 17.10
N ASN A 40 -0.30 -32.40 17.19
CA ASN A 40 0.05 -33.32 16.11
C ASN A 40 0.23 -32.64 14.74
N GLY A 41 0.78 -31.43 14.71
CA GLY A 41 0.99 -30.67 13.48
C GLY A 41 -0.27 -30.02 12.87
N ARG A 42 -1.40 -30.02 13.62
CA ARG A 42 -2.65 -29.37 13.19
C ARG A 42 -3.04 -28.28 14.16
N ILE A 43 -3.52 -27.16 13.63
CA ILE A 43 -4.13 -26.11 14.43
C ILE A 43 -5.47 -26.62 14.96
N GLU A 44 -5.66 -26.61 16.28
CA GLU A 44 -6.92 -26.95 16.93
C GLU A 44 -7.77 -25.69 17.20
N SER A 45 -7.12 -24.62 17.59
CA SER A 45 -7.81 -23.37 17.91
C SER A 45 -6.89 -22.16 17.75
N ILE A 46 -7.54 -21.00 17.56
CA ILE A 46 -6.91 -19.68 17.57
C ILE A 46 -7.59 -18.77 18.57
N CYS A 47 -6.82 -17.89 19.19
CA CYS A 47 -7.32 -16.89 20.11
C CYS A 47 -7.33 -15.51 19.43
N ILE A 48 -8.49 -14.91 19.33
CA ILE A 48 -8.75 -13.67 18.61
C ILE A 48 -9.14 -12.57 19.60
N LEU A 49 -8.62 -11.38 19.42
CA LEU A 49 -9.06 -10.19 20.16
C LEU A 49 -10.32 -9.60 19.51
N ASN A 50 -11.40 -9.57 20.26
CA ASN A 50 -12.58 -8.79 19.89
C ASN A 50 -12.35 -7.31 20.26
N ARG A 51 -12.11 -6.49 19.24
CA ARG A 51 -11.82 -5.06 19.42
C ARG A 51 -13.03 -4.21 19.81
N GLU A 52 -14.23 -4.74 19.72
CA GLU A 52 -15.44 -4.04 20.16
C GLU A 52 -15.55 -3.99 21.69
N ASN A 53 -15.08 -5.03 22.36
CA ASN A 53 -15.24 -5.17 23.82
C ASN A 53 -13.95 -5.49 24.58
N GLY A 54 -12.82 -5.64 23.87
CA GLY A 54 -11.51 -5.95 24.44
C GLY A 54 -11.36 -7.38 24.95
N LYS A 55 -12.28 -8.29 24.69
CA LYS A 55 -12.23 -9.67 25.17
C LYS A 55 -11.54 -10.58 24.17
N LYS A 56 -10.88 -11.61 24.68
CA LYS A 56 -10.35 -12.70 23.87
C LYS A 56 -11.44 -13.74 23.61
N GLU A 57 -11.50 -14.21 22.36
CA GLU A 57 -12.43 -15.23 21.88
C GLU A 57 -11.61 -16.39 21.30
N ILE A 58 -12.02 -17.65 21.59
CA ILE A 58 -11.36 -18.83 21.06
C ILE A 58 -12.21 -19.43 19.96
N TYR A 59 -11.59 -19.63 18.79
CA TYR A 59 -12.23 -20.25 17.65
C TYR A 59 -11.59 -21.60 17.38
N GLN A 60 -12.41 -22.62 17.23
CA GLN A 60 -12.02 -23.99 16.89
C GLN A 60 -12.52 -24.33 15.50
N GLY A 61 -11.77 -25.15 14.77
CA GLY A 61 -12.15 -25.55 13.42
C GLY A 61 -11.33 -26.74 12.93
N ASP A 62 -11.87 -27.42 11.94
CA ASP A 62 -11.17 -28.54 11.29
C ASP A 62 -10.12 -28.05 10.29
N MET A 63 -10.30 -26.84 9.77
CA MET A 63 -9.41 -26.19 8.81
C MET A 63 -9.30 -24.70 9.09
N PHE A 64 -8.10 -24.17 8.96
CA PHE A 64 -7.81 -22.75 9.08
C PHE A 64 -7.20 -22.25 7.77
N VAL A 65 -7.63 -21.09 7.33
CA VAL A 65 -7.12 -20.44 6.11
C VAL A 65 -6.55 -19.09 6.50
N ASP A 66 -5.26 -18.89 6.27
CA ASP A 66 -4.62 -17.60 6.42
C ASP A 66 -4.84 -16.76 5.15
N ALA A 67 -5.63 -15.72 5.28
CA ALA A 67 -5.86 -14.74 4.23
C ALA A 67 -5.48 -13.33 4.73
N THR A 68 -4.59 -13.25 5.73
CA THR A 68 -4.02 -11.99 6.20
C THR A 68 -3.06 -11.42 5.15
N TYR A 69 -2.73 -10.14 5.27
CA TYR A 69 -1.76 -9.50 4.36
C TYR A 69 -0.33 -10.01 4.54
N GLU A 70 0.02 -10.46 5.74
CA GLU A 70 1.40 -10.74 6.14
C GLU A 70 1.67 -12.20 6.49
N GLY A 71 0.63 -13.06 6.47
CA GLY A 71 0.77 -14.46 6.81
C GLY A 71 0.87 -14.72 8.32
N ASP A 72 0.16 -13.91 9.09
CA ASP A 72 0.23 -13.90 10.56
C ASP A 72 -0.08 -15.26 11.19
N LEU A 73 -1.08 -15.95 10.68
CA LEU A 73 -1.46 -17.28 11.18
C LEU A 73 -0.41 -18.33 10.84
N GLY A 74 0.14 -18.27 9.62
CA GLY A 74 1.22 -19.14 9.18
C GLY A 74 2.46 -18.97 10.04
N ALA A 75 2.84 -17.71 10.32
CA ALA A 75 3.97 -17.38 11.18
C ALA A 75 3.77 -17.89 12.61
N ALA A 76 2.60 -17.65 13.21
CA ALA A 76 2.26 -18.15 14.54
C ALA A 76 2.22 -19.70 14.61
N ALA A 77 1.87 -20.36 13.51
CA ALA A 77 1.90 -21.82 13.39
C ALA A 77 3.31 -22.40 13.22
N GLY A 78 4.33 -21.56 13.10
CA GLY A 78 5.71 -21.99 12.93
C GLY A 78 6.06 -22.40 11.50
N VAL A 79 5.29 -21.97 10.52
CA VAL A 79 5.64 -22.17 9.11
C VAL A 79 6.89 -21.35 8.79
N PRO A 80 7.92 -21.92 8.16
CA PRO A 80 9.11 -21.15 7.75
C PRO A 80 8.71 -20.05 6.77
N PHE A 81 9.21 -18.85 7.01
CA PHE A 81 8.96 -17.69 6.15
C PHE A 81 10.21 -16.82 6.01
N ARG A 82 10.20 -15.90 5.07
CA ARG A 82 11.22 -14.88 4.85
C ARG A 82 10.59 -13.51 4.88
N ILE A 83 11.42 -12.53 5.27
CA ILE A 83 11.09 -11.11 5.17
C ILE A 83 12.20 -10.45 4.35
N GLY A 84 11.84 -9.50 3.49
CA GLY A 84 12.78 -8.77 2.66
C GLY A 84 12.97 -9.36 1.28
N ARG A 85 14.03 -8.90 0.59
CA ARG A 85 14.34 -9.31 -0.78
C ARG A 85 15.41 -10.39 -0.79
N GLU A 86 15.20 -11.44 -1.57
CA GLU A 86 16.17 -12.49 -1.81
C GLU A 86 17.29 -12.00 -2.73
N SER A 87 18.50 -12.53 -2.61
CA SER A 87 19.59 -12.19 -3.50
C SER A 87 19.39 -12.83 -4.88
N LYS A 88 19.87 -12.15 -5.92
CA LYS A 88 19.94 -12.73 -7.27
C LYS A 88 20.76 -14.01 -7.32
N ALA A 89 21.78 -14.13 -6.45
CA ALA A 89 22.64 -15.30 -6.43
C ALA A 89 21.93 -16.57 -5.92
N GLU A 90 20.83 -16.43 -5.20
CA GLU A 90 20.13 -17.57 -4.59
C GLU A 90 19.33 -18.38 -5.62
N PHE A 91 18.58 -17.69 -6.50
CA PHE A 91 17.70 -18.34 -7.49
C PHE A 91 17.97 -17.91 -8.93
N GLY A 92 18.89 -16.99 -9.17
CA GLY A 92 19.25 -16.52 -10.51
C GLY A 92 18.22 -15.60 -11.18
N GLU A 93 17.27 -15.08 -10.44
CA GLU A 93 16.19 -14.26 -10.98
C GLU A 93 16.69 -12.86 -11.42
N PRO A 94 16.37 -12.38 -12.64
CA PRO A 94 16.92 -11.12 -13.20
C PRO A 94 16.46 -9.93 -12.45
N GLY A 95 15.69 -9.75 -11.59
CA GLY A 95 15.25 -8.56 -10.85
C GLY A 95 15.36 -8.73 -9.34
N ALA A 96 15.92 -9.85 -8.89
CA ALA A 96 16.00 -10.15 -7.46
C ALA A 96 17.01 -9.28 -6.72
N GLY A 97 16.78 -9.13 -5.44
CA GLY A 97 17.63 -8.39 -4.53
C GLY A 97 17.48 -6.88 -4.65
N ARG A 98 18.54 -6.17 -4.28
CA ARG A 98 18.59 -4.71 -4.41
C ARG A 98 18.73 -4.33 -5.86
N ALA A 99 17.60 -4.20 -6.56
CA ALA A 99 17.50 -3.80 -7.94
C ALA A 99 16.69 -2.50 -8.05
N TYR A 100 17.23 -1.55 -8.81
CA TYR A 100 16.55 -0.32 -9.18
C TYR A 100 16.05 -0.48 -10.61
N GLU A 101 14.77 -0.26 -10.81
CA GLU A 101 14.14 -0.32 -12.12
C GLU A 101 13.61 1.06 -12.51
N TYR A 102 13.89 1.44 -13.75
CA TYR A 102 13.25 2.57 -14.37
C TYR A 102 12.34 2.06 -15.49
N TRP A 103 11.12 1.75 -15.16
CA TRP A 103 9.93 1.38 -15.96
C TRP A 103 10.09 0.48 -17.21
N LYS A 104 11.26 0.30 -17.80
CA LYS A 104 11.45 -0.53 -19.01
C LYS A 104 12.83 -1.14 -19.16
N SER A 105 13.74 -0.86 -18.31
CA SER A 105 15.10 -1.42 -18.39
C SER A 105 15.57 -1.90 -17.03
N LEU A 106 15.72 -3.18 -16.90
CA LEU A 106 16.29 -3.86 -15.74
C LEU A 106 17.73 -4.25 -15.99
N PRO A 107 18.56 -4.25 -14.98
CA PRO A 107 18.56 -3.41 -13.79
C PRO A 107 19.23 -2.06 -14.04
N SER A 108 18.74 -1.00 -13.40
CA SER A 108 19.34 0.34 -13.48
C SER A 108 20.65 0.43 -12.69
N SER A 109 21.41 1.49 -12.95
CA SER A 109 22.64 1.81 -12.21
C SER A 109 22.41 1.84 -10.70
N GLY A 110 23.34 1.26 -9.93
CA GLY A 110 23.23 1.11 -8.47
C GLY A 110 22.59 -0.20 -8.01
N SER A 111 22.06 -1.02 -8.93
CA SER A 111 21.55 -2.35 -8.60
C SER A 111 22.70 -3.29 -8.24
N THR A 112 22.65 -3.92 -7.06
CA THR A 112 23.66 -4.87 -6.61
C THR A 112 23.21 -6.32 -6.71
N GLY A 113 21.90 -6.55 -6.69
CA GLY A 113 21.33 -7.89 -6.63
C GLY A 113 21.53 -8.60 -5.29
N GLU A 114 21.98 -7.88 -4.26
CA GLU A 114 22.16 -8.41 -2.91
C GLU A 114 20.83 -8.47 -2.16
N ALA A 115 20.71 -9.43 -1.24
CA ALA A 115 19.57 -9.51 -0.32
C ALA A 115 19.52 -8.29 0.62
N ASP A 116 18.32 -7.91 1.03
CA ASP A 116 18.12 -6.94 2.11
C ASP A 116 16.76 -7.18 2.81
N ASN A 117 16.50 -6.42 3.86
CA ASN A 117 15.27 -6.51 4.64
C ASN A 117 14.15 -5.56 4.14
N ALA A 118 14.29 -4.99 2.95
CA ALA A 118 13.27 -4.11 2.41
C ALA A 118 12.02 -4.89 2.03
N VAL A 119 10.86 -4.36 2.42
CA VAL A 119 9.55 -4.89 2.07
C VAL A 119 8.81 -3.89 1.18
N GLN A 120 7.86 -4.39 0.41
CA GLN A 120 7.02 -3.52 -0.41
C GLN A 120 6.17 -2.63 0.48
N ALA A 121 6.14 -1.33 0.18
CA ALA A 121 5.28 -0.39 0.87
C ALA A 121 3.80 -0.62 0.53
N TYR A 122 2.91 -0.39 1.49
CA TYR A 122 1.48 -0.34 1.23
C TYR A 122 1.12 0.89 0.40
N ASN A 123 0.20 0.73 -0.52
CA ASN A 123 -0.31 1.81 -1.36
C ASN A 123 -1.58 2.40 -0.76
N TYR A 124 -1.64 3.72 -0.74
CA TYR A 124 -2.88 4.46 -0.49
C TYR A 124 -3.55 4.75 -1.83
N ARG A 125 -4.83 4.39 -1.96
CA ARG A 125 -5.64 4.69 -3.13
C ARG A 125 -6.65 5.76 -2.78
N LEU A 126 -6.57 6.87 -3.50
CA LEU A 126 -7.47 8.01 -3.32
C LEU A 126 -8.39 8.10 -4.53
N CYS A 127 -9.67 8.30 -4.27
CA CYS A 127 -10.64 8.61 -5.30
C CYS A 127 -10.57 10.11 -5.58
N LEU A 128 -10.09 10.48 -6.76
CA LEU A 128 -9.95 11.87 -7.16
C LEU A 128 -11.00 12.24 -8.20
N THR A 129 -11.47 13.47 -8.14
CA THR A 129 -12.34 14.06 -9.15
C THR A 129 -11.92 15.49 -9.46
N ASN A 130 -12.08 15.91 -10.69
CA ASN A 130 -11.90 17.30 -11.13
C ASN A 130 -13.22 18.08 -11.19
N ASP A 131 -14.34 17.43 -10.88
CA ASP A 131 -15.65 18.09 -10.81
C ASP A 131 -15.71 19.01 -9.60
N PRO A 132 -15.82 20.34 -9.78
CA PRO A 132 -15.82 21.32 -8.69
C PRO A 132 -16.97 21.14 -7.70
N GLU A 133 -18.11 20.60 -8.15
CA GLU A 133 -19.28 20.43 -7.30
C GLU A 133 -19.21 19.16 -6.43
N ASN A 134 -18.36 18.20 -6.84
CA ASN A 134 -18.26 16.87 -6.22
C ASN A 134 -16.91 16.64 -5.52
N ARG A 135 -16.00 17.60 -5.57
CA ARG A 135 -14.68 17.48 -4.94
C ARG A 135 -14.62 18.15 -3.56
N VAL A 136 -13.90 17.51 -2.67
CA VAL A 136 -13.43 18.13 -1.43
C VAL A 136 -11.94 18.38 -1.56
N LEU A 137 -11.50 19.61 -1.34
CA LEU A 137 -10.08 19.95 -1.39
C LEU A 137 -9.34 19.28 -0.25
N PHE A 138 -8.13 18.81 -0.55
CA PHE A 138 -7.25 18.25 0.45
C PHE A 138 -6.95 19.26 1.56
N PRO A 139 -7.26 18.96 2.82
CA PRO A 139 -6.82 19.79 3.92
C PRO A 139 -5.30 19.68 4.05
N LYS A 140 -4.63 20.81 4.30
CA LYS A 140 -3.21 20.79 4.64
C LYS A 140 -3.02 20.11 5.99
N PRO A 141 -2.24 19.02 6.10
CA PRO A 141 -1.96 18.40 7.38
C PRO A 141 -1.23 19.37 8.33
N ALA A 142 -1.50 19.26 9.62
CA ALA A 142 -0.83 20.10 10.63
C ALA A 142 0.71 19.87 10.64
N SER A 143 1.15 18.65 10.31
CA SER A 143 2.55 18.26 10.24
C SER A 143 3.17 18.41 8.84
N TYR A 144 2.48 19.10 7.91
CA TYR A 144 3.00 19.24 6.56
C TYR A 144 4.29 20.04 6.52
N ASN A 145 5.34 19.40 6.05
CA ASN A 145 6.62 20.04 5.76
C ASN A 145 6.87 19.99 4.25
N ARG A 146 6.87 21.16 3.60
CA ARG A 146 7.07 21.27 2.16
C ARG A 146 8.45 20.79 1.72
N ASP A 147 9.47 20.98 2.56
CA ASP A 147 10.85 20.69 2.20
C ASP A 147 11.10 19.19 1.99
N GLU A 148 10.26 18.32 2.53
CA GLU A 148 10.28 16.88 2.27
C GLU A 148 9.90 16.51 0.83
N TYR A 149 9.26 17.42 0.09
CA TYR A 149 8.72 17.17 -1.24
C TYR A 149 9.34 18.00 -2.35
N VAL A 150 10.30 18.88 -2.04
CA VAL A 150 10.88 19.80 -3.04
C VAL A 150 11.61 19.07 -4.16
N SER A 151 12.25 17.93 -3.88
CA SER A 151 12.91 17.12 -4.89
C SER A 151 11.92 16.57 -5.93
N LEU A 152 10.72 16.16 -5.49
CA LEU A 152 9.66 15.72 -6.40
C LEU A 152 9.21 16.84 -7.34
N ILE A 153 9.10 18.06 -6.83
CA ILE A 153 8.72 19.23 -7.62
C ILE A 153 9.75 19.47 -8.73
N GLU A 154 11.04 19.45 -8.39
CA GLU A 154 12.11 19.59 -9.34
C GLU A 154 12.10 18.47 -10.38
N ASP A 155 11.93 17.23 -9.97
CA ASP A 155 11.88 16.07 -10.86
C ASP A 155 10.74 16.15 -11.89
N VAL A 156 9.58 16.70 -11.50
CA VAL A 156 8.46 16.94 -12.43
C VAL A 156 8.82 18.04 -13.43
N TRP A 157 9.33 19.18 -12.97
CA TRP A 157 9.67 20.31 -13.83
C TRP A 157 10.84 20.04 -14.78
N THR A 158 11.80 19.22 -14.36
CA THR A 158 12.93 18.80 -15.21
C THR A 158 12.62 17.63 -16.14
N GLY A 159 11.43 17.09 -16.05
CA GLY A 159 11.00 15.96 -16.88
C GLY A 159 11.60 14.61 -16.45
N LYS A 160 12.28 14.52 -15.32
CA LYS A 160 12.80 13.25 -14.80
C LYS A 160 11.70 12.31 -14.33
N ASN A 161 10.61 12.86 -13.83
CA ASN A 161 9.43 12.10 -13.39
C ASN A 161 8.23 12.41 -14.28
N THR A 162 8.25 11.91 -15.51
CA THR A 162 7.21 12.19 -16.50
C THR A 162 6.16 11.08 -16.61
N GLN A 163 6.37 9.95 -15.98
CA GLN A 163 5.74 8.71 -16.47
C GLN A 163 4.28 8.51 -16.10
N ARG A 164 3.73 9.24 -15.16
CA ARG A 164 2.31 9.13 -14.78
C ARG A 164 1.72 10.43 -14.25
N VAL A 165 2.40 11.50 -14.43
CA VAL A 165 1.75 12.78 -14.25
C VAL A 165 0.79 12.90 -15.42
N MET A 166 -0.50 12.93 -15.17
CA MET A 166 -1.54 13.11 -16.21
C MET A 166 -1.44 14.49 -16.88
N LEU A 167 -0.44 15.27 -16.53
CA LEU A 167 -0.15 16.59 -17.02
C LEU A 167 1.13 16.57 -17.85
N LYS A 168 0.97 16.82 -19.12
CA LYS A 168 2.11 17.15 -19.99
C LYS A 168 2.57 18.56 -19.60
N VAL A 169 3.78 18.68 -19.08
CA VAL A 169 4.40 19.98 -18.85
C VAL A 169 4.67 20.63 -20.19
N THR A 170 4.05 21.78 -20.43
CA THR A 170 4.23 22.55 -21.67
C THR A 170 5.30 23.64 -21.47
N ASP A 171 5.81 24.18 -22.59
CA ASP A 171 6.78 25.26 -22.52
C ASP A 171 6.20 26.53 -21.85
N GLU A 172 4.90 26.78 -22.04
CA GLU A 172 4.22 27.89 -21.37
C GLU A 172 4.19 27.70 -19.84
N MET A 173 3.90 26.48 -19.38
CA MET A 173 3.92 26.16 -17.96
C MET A 173 5.32 26.29 -17.36
N MET A 174 6.34 25.92 -18.10
CA MET A 174 7.74 26.10 -17.69
C MET A 174 8.11 27.58 -17.58
N GLU A 175 7.67 28.40 -18.51
CA GLU A 175 7.93 29.84 -18.50
C GLU A 175 7.16 30.55 -17.38
N GLU A 176 5.90 30.15 -17.15
CA GLU A 176 5.12 30.65 -16.03
C GLU A 176 5.79 30.31 -14.68
N ASN A 177 6.29 29.08 -14.52
CA ASN A 177 7.00 28.68 -13.31
C ASN A 177 8.30 29.47 -13.11
N ARG A 178 9.07 29.74 -14.19
CA ARG A 178 10.26 30.59 -14.13
C ARG A 178 9.93 32.00 -13.65
N ARG A 179 8.86 32.60 -14.18
CA ARG A 179 8.39 33.92 -13.74
C ARG A 179 7.91 33.89 -12.30
N HIS A 180 7.23 32.84 -11.88
CA HIS A 180 6.76 32.65 -10.51
C HIS A 180 7.95 32.59 -9.51
N ILE A 181 8.99 31.85 -9.84
CA ILE A 181 10.21 31.74 -9.03
C ILE A 181 10.96 33.06 -9.01
N ALA A 182 11.10 33.72 -10.16
CA ALA A 182 11.78 35.02 -10.26
C ALA A 182 11.06 36.11 -9.44
N ALA A 183 9.77 35.99 -9.20
CA ALA A 183 9.00 36.84 -8.31
C ALA A 183 9.16 36.51 -6.82
N GLY A 184 10.06 35.59 -6.45
CA GLY A 184 10.31 35.20 -5.06
C GLY A 184 9.30 34.20 -4.50
N ASN A 185 8.46 33.59 -5.34
CA ASN A 185 7.50 32.60 -4.91
C ASN A 185 8.11 31.19 -4.92
N PRO A 186 7.69 30.30 -4.03
CA PRO A 186 8.17 28.92 -4.03
C PRO A 186 7.68 28.16 -5.25
N THR A 187 8.53 27.30 -5.81
CA THR A 187 8.15 26.38 -6.89
C THR A 187 6.94 25.52 -6.50
N LYS A 188 6.01 25.35 -7.41
CA LYS A 188 4.82 24.50 -7.25
C LYS A 188 4.69 23.52 -8.43
N LEU A 189 3.96 22.43 -8.23
CA LEU A 189 3.65 21.52 -9.33
C LEU A 189 2.75 22.19 -10.36
N PRO A 190 2.95 21.88 -11.67
CA PRO A 190 2.05 22.34 -12.71
C PRO A 190 0.70 21.64 -12.60
N GLY A 191 -0.35 22.34 -12.98
CA GLY A 191 -1.66 21.78 -13.17
C GLY A 191 -2.70 22.16 -12.13
N ASP A 192 -3.90 21.67 -12.37
CA ASP A 192 -5.06 21.99 -11.55
C ASP A 192 -5.06 21.27 -10.22
N SER A 193 -5.73 21.87 -9.26
CA SER A 193 -5.98 21.22 -7.97
C SER A 193 -7.03 20.13 -8.13
N TRP A 194 -6.62 18.89 -7.91
CA TRP A 194 -7.55 17.77 -7.77
C TRP A 194 -8.04 17.69 -6.33
N GLY A 195 -9.30 17.38 -6.15
CA GLY A 195 -9.88 17.12 -4.85
C GLY A 195 -10.17 15.65 -4.65
N ILE A 196 -10.30 15.23 -3.38
CA ILE A 196 -10.81 13.89 -3.03
C ILE A 196 -12.34 13.88 -3.14
N ARG A 197 -12.85 12.70 -3.47
CA ARG A 197 -14.29 12.44 -3.56
C ARG A 197 -14.81 11.81 -2.25
#